data_1a856e859cc04d5c410e8bff59c2aa01
#
_entry.id   1a856e859cc04d5c410e8bff59c2aa01
#
_cell.length_a   1.000
_cell.length_b   1.000
_cell.length_c   1.000
_cell.angle_alpha   90.00
_cell.angle_beta   90.00
_cell.angle_gamma   90.00
#
_symmetry.space_group_name_H-M   'P 1'
#
loop_
_entity.id
_entity.type
_entity.pdbx_description
1 polymer ?
#
loop_
_entity_poly.entity_id
_entity_poly.type
_entity_poly.pdbx_seq_one_letter_code
_entity_poly.pdbx_strand_id
1 'polypeptide(L)'
;MAINTFFIIVLLFITKGPNGYLGITVQVDQDGEIHEDPFIFSPQPTIKGDGFDINSVIGFNTDDISFAVSSVQALSGISIKANDETIQVLSDGALLPEAAAKGISYTKTDDNSGKLSLGGTFFSTFAGGIHEVEFTMTDVAQAEGTGKARIATPGLTDLAVYDLWLNTADFQVIVTDPALTNVKVRYRERERLAESPAFGEWKTVTAVAGADYTYTAQAIDFAADRDYEYQLLINDAETGEIHNFSAATGIQLPNAGFETWTNSKTWYPCSADEIGSNGMGTGYTGFWGTGNPGANAAGIVVTEPADDPRPGSTGSKSALLKTQSAFGVIAAGNLFIGAFGGVHNITKGDVYMGRPFTFNARPKAITFWYKGTVGSGDKARFFVCMGKWSSYHKIDTNDQSTFFDPSQESLPEGPIYGHGDWLNDTSQSDWKKIVIPIKYRSDEKPNYLMVTASASYRGDYMEGNKESRMYIDDIEFVY
;
A
#
# COMPACT_ATOMS: atom_id res chain seq x y z
N MET A 1 -23.46 64.76 24.18
CA MET A 1 -22.34 63.80 24.12
C MET A 1 -22.02 63.70 22.61
N ALA A 2 -20.99 64.45 22.16
CA ALA A 2 -20.60 64.49 20.76
C ALA A 2 -19.70 63.27 20.50
N ILE A 3 -20.11 62.40 19.59
CA ILE A 3 -19.29 61.31 19.11
C ILE A 3 -18.32 61.92 18.10
N ASN A 4 -17.06 62.09 18.50
CA ASN A 4 -16.00 62.44 17.56
C ASN A 4 -15.74 61.20 16.69
N THR A 5 -16.17 61.27 15.44
CA THR A 5 -15.85 60.27 14.43
C THR A 5 -14.46 60.61 13.90
N PHE A 6 -13.44 59.84 14.27
CA PHE A 6 -12.11 59.94 13.68
C PHE A 6 -12.16 59.35 12.28
N PHE A 7 -11.82 60.11 11.25
CA PHE A 7 -11.57 59.64 9.90
C PHE A 7 -10.05 59.40 9.81
N ILE A 8 -9.65 58.13 9.65
CA ILE A 8 -8.28 57.77 9.29
C ILE A 8 -8.27 57.60 7.78
N ILE A 9 -7.55 58.45 7.05
CA ILE A 9 -7.32 58.33 5.61
C ILE A 9 -5.98 57.60 5.45
N VAL A 10 -6.00 56.38 4.89
CA VAL A 10 -4.80 55.62 4.54
C VAL A 10 -4.59 55.76 3.03
N LEU A 11 -3.52 56.42 2.63
CA LEU A 11 -3.09 56.50 1.23
C LEU A 11 -1.93 55.55 1.00
N LEU A 12 -2.07 54.64 0.02
CA LEU A 12 -1.05 53.70 -0.39
C LEU A 12 -0.36 54.22 -1.67
N PHE A 13 0.90 54.55 -1.59
CA PHE A 13 1.71 54.89 -2.76
C PHE A 13 2.62 53.70 -3.11
N ILE A 14 2.50 53.22 -4.36
CA ILE A 14 3.36 52.15 -4.88
C ILE A 14 4.40 52.84 -5.79
N THR A 15 5.66 52.79 -5.40
CA THR A 15 6.77 53.26 -6.23
C THR A 15 7.59 52.09 -6.71
N LYS A 16 7.88 52.06 -8.02
CA LYS A 16 8.80 51.07 -8.62
C LYS A 16 10.19 51.66 -8.68
N GLY A 17 11.08 51.17 -7.86
CA GLY A 17 12.47 51.55 -7.88
C GLY A 17 13.24 51.02 -9.13
N PRO A 18 14.42 51.54 -9.40
CA PRO A 18 15.23 51.21 -10.60
C PRO A 18 15.61 49.73 -10.71
N ASN A 19 15.62 48.98 -9.60
CA ASN A 19 15.99 47.56 -9.56
C ASN A 19 14.77 46.64 -9.38
N GLY A 20 13.55 47.13 -9.62
CA GLY A 20 12.36 46.28 -9.62
C GLY A 20 11.67 46.05 -8.26
N TYR A 21 12.20 46.63 -7.17
CA TYR A 21 11.51 46.57 -5.89
C TYR A 21 10.26 47.45 -5.85
N LEU A 22 9.29 47.04 -5.09
CA LEU A 22 8.08 47.84 -4.82
C LEU A 22 8.24 48.51 -3.46
N GLY A 23 8.33 49.84 -3.44
CA GLY A 23 8.20 50.65 -2.23
C GLY A 23 6.75 50.93 -2.00
N ILE A 24 6.21 50.64 -0.84
CA ILE A 24 4.88 51.04 -0.39
C ILE A 24 5.08 52.04 0.73
N THR A 25 4.61 53.28 0.50
CA THR A 25 4.55 54.28 1.57
C THR A 25 3.11 54.33 2.07
N VAL A 26 2.93 54.08 3.35
CA VAL A 26 1.65 54.22 4.00
C VAL A 26 1.62 55.61 4.63
N GLN A 27 0.74 56.48 4.13
CA GLN A 27 0.48 57.78 4.76
C GLN A 27 -0.78 57.62 5.62
N VAL A 28 -0.68 57.93 6.88
CA VAL A 28 -1.82 58.00 7.81
C VAL A 28 -1.98 59.43 8.23
N ASP A 29 -3.14 60.03 7.86
CA ASP A 29 -3.57 61.34 8.40
C ASP A 29 -4.30 61.08 9.71
N GLN A 30 -3.66 61.43 10.81
CA GLN A 30 -4.26 61.42 12.15
C GLN A 30 -4.25 62.84 12.70
N ASP A 31 -5.42 63.41 12.85
CA ASP A 31 -5.61 64.76 13.42
C ASP A 31 -4.88 65.89 12.67
N GLY A 32 -4.68 65.75 11.34
CA GLY A 32 -4.01 66.72 10.51
C GLY A 32 -2.48 66.58 10.47
N GLU A 33 -1.93 65.58 11.12
CA GLU A 33 -0.51 65.19 11.00
C GLU A 33 -0.37 63.99 10.09
N ILE A 34 0.50 64.07 9.06
CA ILE A 34 0.81 62.99 8.12
C ILE A 34 1.98 62.17 8.68
N HIS A 35 1.73 60.95 9.01
CA HIS A 35 2.76 59.98 9.35
C HIS A 35 3.07 59.13 8.14
N GLU A 36 4.33 59.07 7.74
CA GLU A 36 4.83 58.27 6.61
C GLU A 36 5.66 57.14 7.13
N ASP A 37 5.17 55.89 6.90
CA ASP A 37 6.00 54.68 7.12
C ASP A 37 6.35 54.03 5.78
N PRO A 38 7.58 54.15 5.33
CA PRO A 38 8.05 53.49 4.09
C PRO A 38 8.20 52.02 4.35
N PHE A 39 7.48 51.18 3.63
CA PHE A 39 7.63 49.73 3.62
C PHE A 39 8.35 49.32 2.31
N ILE A 40 9.56 48.84 2.42
CA ILE A 40 10.31 48.35 1.28
C ILE A 40 10.09 46.84 1.17
N PHE A 41 9.39 46.40 0.12
CA PHE A 41 9.26 45.00 -0.24
C PHE A 41 10.44 44.61 -1.15
N SER A 42 11.39 43.88 -0.63
CA SER A 42 12.47 43.30 -1.41
C SER A 42 12.08 41.95 -1.95
N PRO A 43 12.16 41.68 -3.26
CA PRO A 43 12.05 40.31 -3.77
C PRO A 43 13.11 39.43 -3.11
N GLN A 44 12.71 38.19 -2.82
CA GLN A 44 13.60 37.24 -2.16
C GLN A 44 14.89 37.00 -2.97
N PRO A 45 16.06 36.86 -2.32
CA PRO A 45 17.26 36.40 -2.97
C PRO A 45 17.04 35.03 -3.65
N THR A 46 17.76 34.81 -4.75
CA THR A 46 17.65 33.60 -5.56
C THR A 46 19.00 32.93 -5.76
N ILE A 47 18.97 31.59 -5.92
CA ILE A 47 20.13 30.76 -6.25
C ILE A 47 19.85 29.90 -7.47
N LYS A 48 20.83 29.75 -8.35
CA LYS A 48 20.76 28.92 -9.56
C LYS A 48 22.05 28.13 -9.72
N GLY A 49 21.99 26.99 -10.39
CA GLY A 49 23.21 26.30 -10.83
C GLY A 49 24.01 27.14 -11.84
N ASP A 50 25.32 27.16 -11.69
CA ASP A 50 26.24 27.84 -12.64
C ASP A 50 26.56 26.86 -13.77
N GLY A 51 25.76 26.90 -14.85
CA GLY A 51 25.90 26.01 -16.01
C GLY A 51 25.10 24.69 -15.93
N PHE A 52 24.25 24.51 -14.93
CA PHE A 52 23.40 23.31 -14.78
C PHE A 52 22.01 23.65 -14.18
N ASP A 53 21.05 22.74 -14.34
CA ASP A 53 19.76 22.86 -13.66
C ASP A 53 19.90 22.44 -12.20
N ILE A 54 19.64 23.35 -11.26
CA ILE A 54 19.70 23.11 -9.81
C ILE A 54 18.73 22.03 -9.33
N ASN A 55 17.67 21.74 -10.09
CA ASN A 55 16.69 20.70 -9.76
C ASN A 55 17.13 19.29 -10.20
N SER A 56 18.18 19.18 -11.02
CA SER A 56 18.76 17.88 -11.40
C SER A 56 19.73 17.35 -10.34
N VAL A 57 20.04 16.04 -10.40
CA VAL A 57 21.14 15.49 -9.60
C VAL A 57 22.46 15.81 -10.28
N ILE A 58 23.36 16.44 -9.55
CA ILE A 58 24.67 16.89 -10.03
C ILE A 58 25.74 15.92 -9.55
N GLY A 59 26.51 15.33 -10.47
CA GLY A 59 27.64 14.47 -10.11
C GLY A 59 28.82 15.32 -9.61
N PHE A 60 29.29 15.02 -8.41
CA PHE A 60 30.58 15.59 -7.93
C PHE A 60 31.74 14.70 -8.38
N ASN A 61 32.66 15.24 -9.13
CA ASN A 61 33.79 14.52 -9.72
C ASN A 61 35.17 15.04 -9.32
N THR A 62 35.28 15.93 -8.37
CA THR A 62 36.49 16.62 -7.88
C THR A 62 36.53 18.13 -8.18
N ASP A 63 35.78 18.60 -9.17
CA ASP A 63 35.70 20.04 -9.48
C ASP A 63 34.71 20.72 -8.52
N ASP A 64 34.92 22.02 -8.27
CA ASP A 64 33.98 22.78 -7.45
C ASP A 64 32.60 22.88 -8.12
N ILE A 65 31.56 22.61 -7.38
CA ILE A 65 30.16 22.82 -7.81
C ILE A 65 29.81 24.28 -7.48
N SER A 66 29.43 25.03 -8.48
CA SER A 66 29.21 26.46 -8.34
C SER A 66 27.79 26.88 -8.58
N PHE A 67 27.33 27.88 -7.83
CA PHE A 67 26.00 28.45 -7.88
C PHE A 67 26.05 29.96 -8.04
N ALA A 68 25.20 30.49 -8.88
CA ALA A 68 24.99 31.93 -8.99
C ALA A 68 23.93 32.36 -7.96
N VAL A 69 24.31 33.28 -7.09
CA VAL A 69 23.43 33.89 -6.08
C VAL A 69 23.14 35.31 -6.44
N SER A 70 21.90 35.77 -6.37
CA SER A 70 21.51 37.14 -6.66
C SER A 70 20.34 37.62 -5.82
N SER A 71 20.33 38.90 -5.51
CA SER A 71 19.28 39.62 -4.84
C SER A 71 19.04 40.99 -5.46
N VAL A 72 17.97 41.66 -5.10
CA VAL A 72 17.70 43.05 -5.47
C VAL A 72 18.49 44.05 -4.57
N GLN A 73 18.67 43.67 -3.31
CA GLN A 73 19.46 44.41 -2.34
C GLN A 73 20.78 43.70 -2.09
N ALA A 74 21.70 44.37 -1.41
CA ALA A 74 23.01 43.79 -1.08
C ALA A 74 22.82 42.50 -0.25
N LEU A 75 23.51 41.43 -0.65
CA LEU A 75 23.51 40.19 0.10
C LEU A 75 24.23 40.36 1.46
N SER A 76 23.55 40.06 2.55
CA SER A 76 24.06 40.13 3.91
C SER A 76 24.46 38.79 4.51
N GLY A 77 23.72 37.72 4.15
CA GLY A 77 23.91 36.38 4.73
C GLY A 77 23.69 35.26 3.71
N ILE A 78 24.46 34.19 3.85
CA ILE A 78 24.23 32.90 3.19
C ILE A 78 24.51 31.80 4.23
N SER A 79 23.62 30.86 4.36
CA SER A 79 23.87 29.61 5.10
C SER A 79 23.60 28.40 4.25
N ILE A 80 24.28 27.29 4.54
CA ILE A 80 24.15 26.00 3.91
C ILE A 80 23.82 24.97 4.96
N LYS A 81 22.79 24.15 4.72
CA LYS A 81 22.49 22.99 5.53
C LYS A 81 22.71 21.72 4.71
N ALA A 82 23.54 20.82 5.23
CA ALA A 82 23.83 19.50 4.66
C ALA A 82 24.21 18.51 5.77
N ASN A 83 23.81 17.23 5.66
CA ASN A 83 24.11 16.18 6.64
C ASN A 83 23.78 16.61 8.10
N ASP A 84 22.63 17.24 8.30
CA ASP A 84 22.17 17.78 9.62
C ASP A 84 23.06 18.89 10.22
N GLU A 85 24.07 19.36 9.49
CA GLU A 85 24.90 20.49 9.90
C GLU A 85 24.47 21.76 9.14
N THR A 86 24.40 22.88 9.86
CA THR A 86 24.21 24.21 9.25
C THR A 86 25.52 25.00 9.34
N ILE A 87 26.00 25.45 8.19
CA ILE A 87 27.23 26.22 8.04
C ILE A 87 26.86 27.65 7.62
N GLN A 88 27.22 28.62 8.45
CA GLN A 88 27.10 30.02 8.05
C GLN A 88 28.20 30.37 7.10
N VAL A 89 27.87 30.82 5.88
CA VAL A 89 28.84 31.12 4.82
C VAL A 89 29.17 32.59 4.79
N LEU A 90 28.13 33.44 4.74
CA LEU A 90 28.31 34.90 4.77
C LEU A 90 27.66 35.49 6.02
N SER A 91 28.33 36.51 6.59
CA SER A 91 27.74 37.42 7.56
C SER A 91 28.14 38.84 7.19
N ASP A 92 27.19 39.75 7.19
CA ASP A 92 27.40 41.13 6.78
C ASP A 92 28.07 41.27 5.39
N GLY A 93 27.76 40.35 4.47
CA GLY A 93 28.31 40.28 3.12
C GLY A 93 29.75 39.76 3.03
N ALA A 94 30.37 39.35 4.11
CA ALA A 94 31.72 38.81 4.15
C ALA A 94 31.76 37.29 4.33
N LEU A 95 32.63 36.58 3.60
CA LEU A 95 32.85 35.14 3.76
C LEU A 95 33.46 34.85 5.14
N LEU A 96 32.85 33.90 5.84
CA LEU A 96 33.33 33.48 7.15
C LEU A 96 34.53 32.51 7.05
N PRO A 97 35.54 32.62 7.92
CA PRO A 97 36.70 31.73 7.90
C PRO A 97 36.36 30.25 8.08
N GLU A 98 35.31 29.94 8.86
CA GLU A 98 34.84 28.55 9.11
C GLU A 98 34.30 27.91 7.83
N ALA A 99 33.58 28.65 7.01
CA ALA A 99 33.08 28.16 5.73
C ALA A 99 34.26 27.94 4.75
N ALA A 100 35.20 28.88 4.71
CA ALA A 100 36.41 28.75 3.88
C ALA A 100 37.26 27.52 4.27
N ALA A 101 37.39 27.25 5.56
CA ALA A 101 38.09 26.06 6.07
C ALA A 101 37.39 24.73 5.68
N LYS A 102 36.09 24.75 5.42
CA LYS A 102 35.33 23.61 4.92
C LYS A 102 35.31 23.50 3.38
N GLY A 103 36.11 24.30 2.69
CA GLY A 103 36.17 24.28 1.22
C GLY A 103 34.98 24.96 0.53
N ILE A 104 34.31 25.87 1.22
CA ILE A 104 33.26 26.72 0.66
C ILE A 104 33.86 28.06 0.33
N SER A 105 33.62 28.56 -0.87
CA SER A 105 34.06 29.88 -1.30
C SER A 105 32.90 30.73 -1.83
N TYR A 106 33.04 32.03 -1.67
CA TYR A 106 32.13 33.02 -2.24
C TYR A 106 32.91 34.14 -2.92
N THR A 107 32.65 34.33 -4.19
CA THR A 107 33.25 35.41 -4.96
C THR A 107 32.17 36.41 -5.32
N LYS A 108 32.24 37.59 -4.75
CA LYS A 108 31.33 38.70 -5.00
C LYS A 108 31.50 39.21 -6.44
N THR A 109 30.42 39.31 -7.21
CA THR A 109 30.40 39.95 -8.52
C THR A 109 30.09 41.44 -8.39
N ASP A 110 29.10 41.75 -7.58
CA ASP A 110 28.71 43.10 -7.13
C ASP A 110 28.06 42.98 -5.74
N ASP A 111 27.49 44.08 -5.20
CA ASP A 111 26.89 44.09 -3.87
C ASP A 111 25.69 43.12 -3.76
N ASN A 112 25.01 42.92 -4.88
CA ASN A 112 23.74 42.17 -4.93
C ASN A 112 23.91 40.73 -5.47
N SER A 113 25.09 40.37 -5.93
CA SER A 113 25.30 39.08 -6.59
C SER A 113 26.68 38.51 -6.36
N GLY A 114 26.80 37.18 -6.50
CA GLY A 114 28.08 36.49 -6.42
C GLY A 114 27.98 35.02 -6.81
N LYS A 115 29.15 34.41 -6.82
CA LYS A 115 29.34 32.99 -7.10
C LYS A 115 29.67 32.25 -5.80
N LEU A 116 28.83 31.34 -5.38
CA LEU A 116 29.03 30.41 -4.28
C LEU A 116 29.61 29.11 -4.86
N SER A 117 30.70 28.59 -4.31
CA SER A 117 31.31 27.34 -4.77
C SER A 117 31.54 26.38 -3.62
N LEU A 118 31.20 25.12 -3.83
CA LEU A 118 31.37 23.99 -2.90
C LEU A 118 32.49 23.11 -3.47
N GLY A 119 33.60 23.03 -2.78
CA GLY A 119 34.77 22.29 -3.23
C GLY A 119 34.92 20.90 -2.63
N GLY A 120 35.97 20.18 -3.05
CA GLY A 120 36.25 18.81 -2.62
C GLY A 120 36.36 18.62 -1.13
N THR A 121 36.85 19.58 -0.39
CA THR A 121 36.96 19.54 1.08
C THR A 121 35.57 19.51 1.71
N PHE A 122 34.59 20.22 1.18
CA PHE A 122 33.21 20.21 1.67
C PHE A 122 32.62 18.81 1.52
N PHE A 123 32.82 18.16 0.38
CA PHE A 123 32.25 16.83 0.12
C PHE A 123 33.06 15.66 0.71
N SER A 124 34.28 15.90 1.21
CA SER A 124 35.14 14.83 1.70
C SER A 124 34.61 14.06 2.90
N THR A 125 33.64 14.62 3.63
CA THR A 125 32.97 14.00 4.77
C THR A 125 31.65 13.31 4.39
N PHE A 126 31.22 13.43 3.14
CA PHE A 126 29.97 12.83 2.68
C PHE A 126 30.18 11.35 2.37
N ALA A 127 29.25 10.52 2.81
CA ALA A 127 29.20 9.13 2.34
C ALA A 127 28.95 9.08 0.83
N GLY A 128 29.18 7.93 0.21
CA GLY A 128 28.76 7.75 -1.19
C GLY A 128 27.23 7.78 -1.30
N GLY A 129 26.70 8.43 -2.35
CA GLY A 129 25.26 8.55 -2.55
C GLY A 129 24.81 9.94 -3.00
N ILE A 130 23.51 10.21 -2.90
CA ILE A 130 22.92 11.51 -3.24
C ILE A 130 22.56 12.25 -1.94
N HIS A 131 23.07 13.48 -1.85
CA HIS A 131 22.88 14.35 -0.69
C HIS A 131 22.08 15.58 -1.07
N GLU A 132 21.16 16.00 -0.23
CA GLU A 132 20.46 17.28 -0.35
C GLU A 132 21.28 18.38 0.35
N VAL A 133 21.50 19.48 -0.36
CA VAL A 133 22.14 20.69 0.16
C VAL A 133 21.11 21.81 0.07
N GLU A 134 20.72 22.34 1.22
CA GLU A 134 19.79 23.47 1.33
C GLU A 134 20.56 24.78 1.50
N PHE A 135 20.12 25.80 0.79
CA PHE A 135 20.68 27.16 0.86
C PHE A 135 19.66 28.12 1.42
N THR A 136 20.09 28.99 2.32
CA THR A 136 19.31 30.15 2.77
C THR A 136 20.13 31.40 2.53
N MET A 137 19.56 32.37 1.83
CA MET A 137 20.20 33.66 1.50
C MET A 137 19.36 34.76 2.13
N THR A 138 20.03 35.78 2.68
CA THR A 138 19.42 36.96 3.28
C THR A 138 20.05 38.23 2.70
N ASP A 139 19.24 39.25 2.42
CA ASP A 139 19.74 40.58 2.02
C ASP A 139 19.71 41.59 3.16
N VAL A 140 20.19 42.78 2.94
CA VAL A 140 20.22 43.86 3.94
C VAL A 140 18.80 44.34 4.34
N ALA A 141 17.79 44.10 3.51
CA ALA A 141 16.38 44.37 3.84
C ALA A 141 15.72 43.24 4.61
N GLN A 142 16.47 42.23 5.03
CA GLN A 142 16.01 41.02 5.74
C GLN A 142 15.04 40.15 4.91
N ALA A 143 15.04 40.30 3.56
CA ALA A 143 14.33 39.36 2.71
C ALA A 143 15.12 38.04 2.66
N GLU A 144 14.41 36.94 2.86
CA GLU A 144 15.00 35.59 2.87
C GLU A 144 14.57 34.80 1.63
N GLY A 145 15.54 34.20 0.94
CA GLY A 145 15.35 33.28 -0.16
C GLY A 145 15.95 31.91 0.17
N THR A 146 15.34 30.86 -0.35
CA THR A 146 15.83 29.49 -0.17
C THR A 146 16.05 28.79 -1.50
N GLY A 147 16.91 27.76 -1.50
CA GLY A 147 17.11 26.88 -2.64
C GLY A 147 17.64 25.53 -2.19
N LYS A 148 17.54 24.53 -3.06
CA LYS A 148 18.02 23.17 -2.80
C LYS A 148 18.78 22.64 -4.01
N ALA A 149 19.82 21.86 -3.76
CA ALA A 149 20.52 21.10 -4.79
C ALA A 149 20.69 19.65 -4.33
N ARG A 150 20.67 18.72 -5.27
CA ARG A 150 20.94 17.30 -5.02
C ARG A 150 22.30 16.95 -5.63
N ILE A 151 23.25 16.53 -4.82
CA ILE A 151 24.65 16.31 -5.24
C ILE A 151 25.02 14.84 -5.00
N ALA A 152 25.45 14.16 -6.06
CA ALA A 152 25.89 12.78 -6.02
C ALA A 152 27.41 12.73 -5.75
N THR A 153 27.81 12.20 -4.59
CA THR A 153 29.20 11.88 -4.25
C THR A 153 29.51 10.42 -4.63
N PRO A 154 30.74 10.09 -5.09
CA PRO A 154 31.07 8.74 -5.52
C PRO A 154 30.84 7.70 -4.42
N GLY A 155 30.16 6.60 -4.76
CA GLY A 155 29.87 5.51 -3.85
C GLY A 155 28.59 4.76 -4.21
N LEU A 156 28.03 4.06 -3.24
CA LEU A 156 26.79 3.33 -3.40
C LEU A 156 25.99 3.29 -2.09
N THR A 157 24.67 3.21 -2.23
CA THR A 157 23.74 2.89 -1.14
C THR A 157 22.74 1.85 -1.63
N ASP A 158 22.33 0.93 -0.80
CA ASP A 158 21.34 -0.07 -1.14
C ASP A 158 20.09 0.06 -0.27
N LEU A 159 18.95 -0.25 -0.87
CA LEU A 159 17.66 -0.28 -0.22
C LEU A 159 16.87 -1.46 -0.77
N ALA A 160 16.25 -2.23 0.12
CA ALA A 160 15.34 -3.30 -0.26
C ALA A 160 13.91 -2.96 0.15
N VAL A 161 12.99 -3.13 -0.78
CA VAL A 161 11.55 -2.97 -0.55
C VAL A 161 10.85 -4.26 -0.96
N TYR A 162 9.95 -4.76 -0.12
CA TYR A 162 9.20 -5.98 -0.43
C TYR A 162 7.81 -5.62 -0.89
N ASP A 163 7.36 -6.24 -1.96
CA ASP A 163 5.94 -6.36 -2.26
C ASP A 163 5.47 -7.78 -1.93
N LEU A 164 5.05 -7.97 -0.68
CA LEU A 164 4.61 -9.28 -0.19
C LEU A 164 3.35 -9.76 -0.89
N TRP A 165 2.53 -8.86 -1.42
CA TRP A 165 1.35 -9.23 -2.18
C TRP A 165 1.73 -9.95 -3.48
N LEU A 166 2.72 -9.42 -4.20
CA LEU A 166 3.19 -10.05 -5.46
C LEU A 166 4.17 -11.21 -5.23
N ASN A 167 4.54 -11.50 -3.98
CA ASN A 167 5.63 -12.42 -3.65
C ASN A 167 6.94 -12.01 -4.33
N THR A 168 7.21 -10.71 -4.36
CA THR A 168 8.41 -10.11 -4.96
C THR A 168 9.21 -9.33 -3.92
N ALA A 169 10.50 -9.16 -4.19
CA ALA A 169 11.32 -8.17 -3.51
C ALA A 169 11.91 -7.23 -4.57
N ASP A 170 11.59 -5.95 -4.41
CA ASP A 170 12.13 -4.89 -5.24
C ASP A 170 13.35 -4.32 -4.54
N PHE A 171 14.51 -4.44 -5.17
CA PHE A 171 15.77 -3.91 -4.69
C PHE A 171 16.09 -2.63 -5.42
N GLN A 172 16.53 -1.64 -4.68
CA GLN A 172 17.01 -0.39 -5.22
C GLN A 172 18.40 -0.11 -4.67
N VAL A 173 19.31 0.26 -5.54
CA VAL A 173 20.65 0.71 -5.17
C VAL A 173 20.98 1.99 -5.92
N ILE A 174 21.61 2.93 -5.24
CA ILE A 174 22.13 4.17 -5.84
C ILE A 174 23.62 3.96 -6.04
N VAL A 175 24.09 3.99 -7.29
CA VAL A 175 25.49 3.80 -7.66
C VAL A 175 25.97 5.05 -8.36
N THR A 176 26.64 5.92 -7.63
CA THR A 176 27.10 7.22 -8.10
C THR A 176 28.54 7.21 -8.62
N ASP A 177 29.29 6.12 -8.39
CA ASP A 177 30.63 5.94 -8.95
C ASP A 177 30.54 5.38 -10.37
N PRO A 178 31.00 6.10 -11.41
CA PRO A 178 30.94 5.66 -12.79
C PRO A 178 31.82 4.45 -13.12
N ALA A 179 32.77 4.08 -12.26
CA ALA A 179 33.58 2.87 -12.42
C ALA A 179 32.80 1.60 -12.00
N LEU A 180 31.73 1.73 -11.23
CA LEU A 180 30.90 0.63 -10.75
C LEU A 180 29.77 0.39 -11.75
N THR A 181 29.92 -0.65 -12.54
CA THR A 181 28.94 -1.05 -13.58
C THR A 181 28.46 -2.48 -13.32
N ASN A 182 27.63 -3.07 -14.19
CA ASN A 182 27.15 -4.44 -14.09
C ASN A 182 26.58 -4.75 -12.68
N VAL A 183 25.57 -3.97 -12.29
CA VAL A 183 24.93 -4.06 -10.98
C VAL A 183 23.94 -5.24 -10.95
N LYS A 184 24.09 -6.13 -9.98
CA LYS A 184 23.22 -7.29 -9.78
C LYS A 184 22.91 -7.44 -8.30
N VAL A 185 21.81 -8.14 -8.00
CA VAL A 185 21.48 -8.59 -6.65
C VAL A 185 21.41 -10.11 -6.65
N ARG A 186 22.13 -10.75 -5.75
CA ARG A 186 21.95 -12.17 -5.49
C ARG A 186 21.10 -12.38 -4.26
N TYR A 187 20.29 -13.44 -4.23
CA TYR A 187 19.45 -13.80 -3.11
C TYR A 187 19.28 -15.31 -3.02
N ARG A 188 18.99 -15.80 -1.82
CA ARG A 188 18.68 -17.21 -1.57
C ARG A 188 17.78 -17.38 -0.35
N GLU A 189 17.06 -18.49 -0.29
CA GLU A 189 16.34 -18.92 0.89
C GLU A 189 17.32 -19.35 1.99
N ARG A 190 16.95 -19.06 3.24
CA ARG A 190 17.64 -19.55 4.42
C ARG A 190 16.64 -20.25 5.34
N GLU A 191 17.08 -21.29 6.04
CA GLU A 191 16.26 -21.99 7.01
C GLU A 191 15.92 -21.06 8.19
N ARG A 192 14.65 -20.98 8.51
CA ARG A 192 14.15 -20.09 9.56
C ARG A 192 14.47 -20.65 10.94
N LEU A 193 14.92 -19.76 11.84
CA LEU A 193 15.11 -20.05 13.25
C LEU A 193 16.15 -21.16 13.59
N ALA A 194 16.97 -21.58 12.68
CA ALA A 194 18.04 -22.54 12.98
C ALA A 194 19.31 -21.81 13.48
N GLU A 195 19.97 -22.36 14.51
CA GLU A 195 21.27 -21.84 14.97
C GLU A 195 22.35 -21.96 13.89
N SER A 196 22.24 -22.99 13.04
CA SER A 196 23.08 -23.19 11.86
C SER A 196 22.16 -23.43 10.67
N PRO A 197 21.64 -22.37 10.02
CA PRO A 197 20.64 -22.49 8.98
C PRO A 197 21.18 -23.18 7.74
N ALA A 198 20.38 -24.06 7.14
CA ALA A 198 20.60 -24.51 5.78
C ALA A 198 20.24 -23.39 4.79
N PHE A 199 20.94 -23.35 3.67
CA PHE A 199 20.76 -22.33 2.64
C PHE A 199 20.39 -23.00 1.31
N GLY A 200 19.49 -22.33 0.60
CA GLY A 200 19.22 -22.63 -0.80
C GLY A 200 20.34 -22.15 -1.72
N GLU A 201 20.22 -22.47 -3.00
CA GLU A 201 21.14 -21.99 -4.03
C GLU A 201 20.97 -20.49 -4.27
N TRP A 202 22.10 -19.79 -4.52
CA TRP A 202 22.08 -18.40 -4.89
C TRP A 202 21.42 -18.20 -6.27
N LYS A 203 20.42 -17.35 -6.30
CA LYS A 203 19.82 -16.80 -7.52
C LYS A 203 20.33 -15.39 -7.73
N THR A 204 20.43 -14.94 -8.98
CA THR A 204 20.93 -13.61 -9.30
C THR A 204 19.97 -12.91 -10.26
N VAL A 205 19.68 -11.63 -9.99
CA VAL A 205 18.93 -10.75 -10.86
C VAL A 205 19.77 -9.55 -11.26
N THR A 206 19.71 -9.15 -12.52
CA THR A 206 20.42 -7.98 -13.02
C THR A 206 19.58 -6.73 -12.74
N ALA A 207 20.22 -5.71 -12.20
CA ALA A 207 19.57 -4.44 -11.99
C ALA A 207 19.56 -3.59 -13.28
N VAL A 208 18.48 -2.85 -13.47
CA VAL A 208 18.28 -1.95 -14.60
C VAL A 208 18.57 -0.52 -14.14
N ALA A 209 19.42 0.19 -14.89
CA ALA A 209 19.73 1.59 -14.63
C ALA A 209 18.50 2.47 -14.91
N GLY A 210 18.19 3.35 -13.97
CA GLY A 210 17.15 4.36 -14.05
C GLY A 210 17.72 5.78 -13.99
N ALA A 211 16.87 6.75 -13.68
CA ALA A 211 17.26 8.13 -13.45
C ALA A 211 18.05 8.28 -12.14
N ASP A 212 18.76 9.39 -11.99
CA ASP A 212 19.39 9.79 -10.75
C ASP A 212 20.31 8.72 -10.14
N TYR A 213 21.12 8.04 -10.96
CA TYR A 213 22.05 6.99 -10.53
C TYR A 213 21.37 5.76 -9.87
N THR A 214 20.06 5.62 -10.00
CA THR A 214 19.31 4.51 -9.42
C THR A 214 19.37 3.29 -10.31
N TYR A 215 19.63 2.13 -9.70
CA TYR A 215 19.50 0.81 -10.31
C TYR A 215 18.40 0.05 -9.57
N THR A 216 17.51 -0.60 -10.30
CA THR A 216 16.43 -1.41 -9.73
C THR A 216 16.53 -2.86 -10.19
N ALA A 217 16.29 -3.79 -9.27
CA ALA A 217 16.22 -5.21 -9.57
C ALA A 217 15.00 -5.81 -8.86
N GLN A 218 14.28 -6.71 -9.52
CA GLN A 218 13.15 -7.41 -8.94
C GLN A 218 13.46 -8.90 -8.85
N ALA A 219 13.39 -9.46 -7.65
CA ALA A 219 13.37 -10.89 -7.42
C ALA A 219 11.91 -11.36 -7.25
N ILE A 220 11.57 -12.48 -7.85
CA ILE A 220 10.22 -13.03 -7.92
C ILE A 220 10.15 -14.43 -7.29
N ASP A 221 8.93 -14.92 -7.09
CA ASP A 221 8.65 -16.28 -6.60
C ASP A 221 9.13 -16.55 -5.17
N PHE A 222 9.03 -15.56 -4.29
CA PHE A 222 9.20 -15.81 -2.86
C PHE A 222 8.04 -16.65 -2.31
N ALA A 223 8.39 -17.65 -1.51
CA ALA A 223 7.41 -18.37 -0.72
C ALA A 223 7.09 -17.58 0.56
N ALA A 224 5.80 -17.54 0.93
CA ALA A 224 5.41 -17.01 2.23
C ALA A 224 6.01 -17.85 3.36
N ASP A 225 6.19 -17.24 4.54
CA ASP A 225 6.72 -17.87 5.74
C ASP A 225 8.14 -18.43 5.57
N ARG A 226 8.98 -17.77 4.78
CA ARG A 226 10.39 -18.11 4.55
C ARG A 226 11.28 -16.92 4.83
N ASP A 227 12.49 -17.19 5.26
CA ASP A 227 13.55 -16.21 5.40
C ASP A 227 14.46 -16.25 4.17
N TYR A 228 14.93 -15.09 3.82
CA TYR A 228 15.85 -14.91 2.69
C TYR A 228 17.03 -14.04 3.11
N GLU A 229 18.13 -14.22 2.42
CA GLU A 229 19.24 -13.28 2.46
C GLU A 229 19.57 -12.78 1.06
N TYR A 230 20.11 -11.58 0.96
CA TYR A 230 20.53 -10.98 -0.29
C TYR A 230 21.80 -10.18 -0.14
N GLN A 231 22.49 -9.99 -1.25
CA GLN A 231 23.73 -9.22 -1.31
C GLN A 231 23.88 -8.58 -2.69
N LEU A 232 24.47 -7.39 -2.71
CA LEU A 232 24.82 -6.68 -3.93
C LEU A 232 26.02 -7.32 -4.60
N LEU A 233 25.99 -7.41 -5.94
CA LEU A 233 27.11 -7.76 -6.79
C LEU A 233 27.39 -6.59 -7.72
N ILE A 234 28.63 -6.11 -7.74
CA ILE A 234 29.08 -5.08 -8.69
C ILE A 234 30.28 -5.61 -9.44
N ASN A 235 30.23 -5.55 -10.76
CA ASN A 235 31.24 -6.13 -11.64
C ASN A 235 31.52 -7.62 -11.31
N ASP A 236 30.45 -8.36 -10.98
CA ASP A 236 30.45 -9.77 -10.57
C ASP A 236 31.21 -10.06 -9.26
N ALA A 237 31.59 -9.04 -8.51
CA ALA A 237 32.19 -9.16 -7.18
C ALA A 237 31.16 -8.91 -6.08
N GLU A 238 31.24 -9.71 -5.01
CA GLU A 238 30.44 -9.50 -3.81
C GLU A 238 30.76 -8.12 -3.20
N THR A 239 29.72 -7.32 -2.97
CA THR A 239 29.87 -5.95 -2.54
C THR A 239 28.93 -5.69 -1.34
N GLY A 240 29.47 -5.09 -0.30
CA GLY A 240 28.73 -4.80 0.92
C GLY A 240 28.43 -6.04 1.77
N GLU A 241 27.57 -5.88 2.75
CA GLU A 241 27.17 -6.92 3.68
C GLU A 241 26.03 -7.76 3.13
N ILE A 242 25.87 -8.98 3.72
CA ILE A 242 24.69 -9.80 3.47
C ILE A 242 23.56 -9.29 4.36
N HIS A 243 22.46 -8.92 3.73
CA HIS A 243 21.24 -8.49 4.38
C HIS A 243 20.22 -9.61 4.44
N ASN A 244 19.28 -9.53 5.38
CA ASN A 244 18.24 -10.54 5.57
C ASN A 244 16.85 -9.90 5.52
N PHE A 245 15.86 -10.68 5.08
CA PHE A 245 14.45 -10.37 5.23
C PHE A 245 13.62 -11.61 5.44
N SER A 246 12.45 -11.44 6.08
CA SER A 246 11.48 -12.51 6.28
C SER A 246 10.24 -12.24 5.44
N ALA A 247 9.89 -13.19 4.57
CA ALA A 247 8.59 -13.16 3.91
C ALA A 247 7.48 -13.42 4.94
N ALA A 248 6.39 -12.66 4.89
CA ALA A 248 5.31 -12.80 5.85
C ALA A 248 4.61 -14.15 5.71
N THR A 249 4.14 -14.69 6.84
CA THR A 249 3.23 -15.84 6.84
C THR A 249 1.93 -15.43 6.15
N GLY A 250 1.49 -16.21 5.18
CA GLY A 250 0.22 -15.97 4.49
C GLY A 250 -0.97 -16.05 5.47
N ILE A 251 -1.85 -15.05 5.46
CA ILE A 251 -3.02 -15.01 6.34
C ILE A 251 -4.04 -16.05 5.88
N GLN A 252 -4.46 -16.91 6.82
CA GLN A 252 -5.49 -17.91 6.59
C GLN A 252 -6.88 -17.41 7.01
N LEU A 253 -7.92 -18.15 6.61
CA LEU A 253 -9.30 -17.80 6.86
C LEU A 253 -9.70 -18.10 8.33
N PRO A 254 -10.44 -17.21 8.99
CA PRO A 254 -10.94 -17.50 10.33
C PRO A 254 -11.94 -18.68 10.32
N ASN A 255 -11.90 -19.52 11.36
CA ASN A 255 -12.80 -20.67 11.54
C ASN A 255 -12.94 -21.56 10.28
N ALA A 256 -11.85 -21.76 9.55
CA ALA A 256 -11.84 -22.46 8.26
C ALA A 256 -11.94 -24.00 8.38
N GLY A 257 -11.68 -24.54 9.58
CA GLY A 257 -11.98 -25.93 9.97
C GLY A 257 -13.36 -26.10 10.60
N PHE A 258 -14.16 -25.04 10.69
CA PHE A 258 -15.56 -25.08 11.19
C PHE A 258 -15.73 -25.68 12.58
N GLU A 259 -14.80 -25.41 13.48
CA GLU A 259 -14.88 -25.89 14.88
C GLU A 259 -15.80 -25.04 15.76
N THR A 260 -15.93 -23.74 15.43
CA THR A 260 -16.75 -22.79 16.19
C THR A 260 -18.14 -22.66 15.59
N TRP A 261 -19.13 -23.04 16.37
CA TRP A 261 -20.54 -22.94 16.01
C TRP A 261 -21.37 -22.46 17.18
N THR A 262 -22.40 -21.66 16.91
CA THR A 262 -23.41 -21.27 17.90
C THR A 262 -24.76 -21.65 17.42
N ASN A 263 -25.55 -22.29 18.31
CA ASN A 263 -26.95 -22.58 18.08
C ASN A 263 -27.82 -21.56 18.83
N SER A 264 -28.41 -20.62 18.09
CA SER A 264 -29.39 -19.66 18.61
C SER A 264 -30.65 -19.75 17.75
N LYS A 265 -31.48 -20.77 18.00
CA LYS A 265 -32.63 -21.21 17.19
C LYS A 265 -32.25 -21.88 15.86
N THR A 266 -31.07 -21.65 15.36
CA THR A 266 -30.45 -22.27 14.18
C THR A 266 -28.93 -22.22 14.31
N TRP A 267 -28.20 -22.92 13.44
CA TRP A 267 -26.74 -22.95 13.47
C TRP A 267 -26.11 -21.77 12.75
N TYR A 268 -25.10 -21.16 13.41
CA TYR A 268 -24.25 -20.12 12.87
C TYR A 268 -22.78 -20.55 13.00
N PRO A 269 -21.95 -20.44 11.94
CA PRO A 269 -20.54 -20.85 11.98
C PRO A 269 -19.66 -19.73 12.58
N CYS A 270 -19.97 -19.31 13.79
CA CYS A 270 -19.30 -18.23 14.52
C CYS A 270 -19.53 -18.34 16.03
N SER A 271 -18.89 -17.49 16.82
CA SER A 271 -19.13 -17.34 18.25
C SER A 271 -20.44 -16.59 18.54
N ALA A 272 -20.93 -16.69 19.77
CA ALA A 272 -22.23 -16.15 20.14
C ALA A 272 -22.31 -14.62 20.09
N ASP A 273 -21.24 -13.95 20.36
CA ASP A 273 -21.11 -12.49 20.32
C ASP A 273 -21.09 -11.92 18.89
N GLU A 274 -20.80 -12.75 17.88
CA GLU A 274 -20.79 -12.36 16.48
C GLU A 274 -22.17 -12.44 15.80
N ILE A 275 -23.16 -13.09 16.41
CA ILE A 275 -24.47 -13.30 15.79
C ILE A 275 -25.27 -11.99 15.65
N GLY A 276 -25.14 -11.06 16.58
CA GLY A 276 -26.00 -9.90 16.69
C GLY A 276 -27.41 -10.25 17.22
N SER A 277 -28.34 -9.29 17.13
CA SER A 277 -29.67 -9.45 17.79
C SER A 277 -30.57 -10.52 17.15
N ASN A 278 -30.42 -10.83 15.89
CA ASN A 278 -31.27 -11.76 15.14
C ASN A 278 -30.56 -12.64 14.12
N GLY A 279 -29.23 -12.60 14.08
CA GLY A 279 -28.39 -13.38 13.14
C GLY A 279 -28.46 -12.94 11.68
N MET A 280 -28.91 -11.73 11.41
CA MET A 280 -29.12 -11.21 10.06
C MET A 280 -28.61 -9.78 9.93
N GLY A 281 -28.40 -9.38 8.68
CA GLY A 281 -28.04 -8.00 8.32
C GLY A 281 -26.66 -7.58 8.81
N THR A 282 -26.48 -6.28 8.90
CA THR A 282 -25.19 -5.66 9.29
C THR A 282 -24.80 -5.91 10.75
N GLY A 283 -25.74 -6.34 11.59
CA GLY A 283 -25.47 -6.72 12.97
C GLY A 283 -24.80 -8.09 13.12
N TYR A 284 -24.74 -8.91 12.06
CA TYR A 284 -23.99 -10.14 12.03
C TYR A 284 -22.53 -9.86 11.66
N THR A 285 -21.62 -10.12 12.59
CA THR A 285 -20.19 -9.84 12.40
C THR A 285 -19.34 -11.09 12.14
N GLY A 286 -19.95 -12.30 12.25
CA GLY A 286 -19.28 -13.56 11.94
C GLY A 286 -18.71 -13.57 10.53
N PHE A 287 -17.53 -14.17 10.36
CA PHE A 287 -16.85 -14.19 9.06
C PHE A 287 -17.62 -15.02 8.02
N TRP A 288 -18.14 -16.19 8.44
CA TRP A 288 -18.91 -17.10 7.60
C TRP A 288 -20.40 -16.93 7.86
N GLY A 289 -21.19 -16.81 6.81
CA GLY A 289 -22.65 -16.80 6.81
C GLY A 289 -23.22 -18.04 6.15
N THR A 290 -24.51 -18.27 6.39
CA THR A 290 -25.31 -19.39 5.81
C THR A 290 -26.71 -18.92 5.45
N GLY A 291 -27.43 -19.71 4.66
CA GLY A 291 -28.85 -19.50 4.38
C GLY A 291 -29.78 -19.91 5.53
N ASN A 292 -29.26 -20.39 6.66
CA ASN A 292 -30.05 -20.86 7.78
C ASN A 292 -31.09 -19.85 8.31
N PRO A 293 -30.79 -18.55 8.46
CA PRO A 293 -31.78 -17.59 8.93
C PRO A 293 -33.04 -17.54 8.06
N GLY A 294 -32.86 -17.65 6.73
CA GLY A 294 -33.96 -17.73 5.78
C GLY A 294 -34.70 -19.09 5.84
N ALA A 295 -33.93 -20.16 5.82
CA ALA A 295 -34.46 -21.53 5.84
C ALA A 295 -35.22 -21.84 7.14
N ASN A 296 -34.79 -21.28 8.27
CA ASN A 296 -35.46 -21.46 9.58
C ASN A 296 -36.87 -20.85 9.61
N ALA A 297 -37.16 -19.85 8.78
CA ALA A 297 -38.51 -19.34 8.61
C ALA A 297 -39.49 -20.45 8.12
N ALA A 298 -38.98 -21.45 7.40
CA ALA A 298 -39.71 -22.65 6.96
C ALA A 298 -39.49 -23.88 7.89
N GLY A 299 -38.83 -23.68 9.03
CA GLY A 299 -38.56 -24.73 10.02
C GLY A 299 -37.48 -25.74 9.60
N ILE A 300 -36.61 -25.40 8.64
CA ILE A 300 -35.52 -26.27 8.17
C ILE A 300 -34.15 -25.64 8.44
N VAL A 301 -33.13 -26.52 8.57
CA VAL A 301 -31.72 -26.15 8.71
C VAL A 301 -30.95 -26.73 7.55
N VAL A 302 -30.31 -25.87 6.76
CA VAL A 302 -29.60 -26.27 5.53
C VAL A 302 -28.09 -26.37 5.72
N THR A 303 -27.56 -25.83 6.80
CA THR A 303 -26.12 -25.89 7.12
C THR A 303 -25.93 -26.08 8.63
N GLU A 304 -25.14 -27.05 9.03
CA GLU A 304 -24.94 -27.42 10.45
C GLU A 304 -23.52 -28.01 10.66
N PRO A 305 -23.02 -28.04 11.92
CA PRO A 305 -21.82 -28.79 12.23
C PRO A 305 -22.08 -30.30 12.10
N ALA A 306 -21.07 -31.04 11.65
CA ALA A 306 -21.06 -32.51 11.65
C ALA A 306 -19.84 -32.98 12.47
N ASP A 307 -20.06 -33.98 13.35
CA ASP A 307 -18.98 -34.64 14.11
C ASP A 307 -18.27 -35.68 13.21
N ASP A 308 -17.76 -35.22 12.11
CA ASP A 308 -17.16 -36.02 11.05
C ASP A 308 -16.06 -35.19 10.35
N PRO A 309 -14.94 -34.93 11.05
CA PRO A 309 -13.83 -34.18 10.51
C PRO A 309 -13.09 -34.98 9.42
N ARG A 310 -12.35 -34.33 8.57
CA ARG A 310 -11.49 -35.01 7.61
C ARG A 310 -10.39 -35.83 8.35
N PRO A 311 -9.89 -36.92 7.76
CA PRO A 311 -8.79 -37.69 8.36
C PRO A 311 -7.55 -36.84 8.56
N GLY A 312 -7.00 -36.90 9.78
CA GLY A 312 -5.82 -36.12 10.18
C GLY A 312 -6.08 -34.63 10.44
N SER A 313 -7.36 -34.20 10.54
CA SER A 313 -7.69 -32.91 11.11
C SER A 313 -7.31 -32.85 12.59
N THR A 314 -6.91 -31.67 13.06
CA THR A 314 -6.75 -31.40 14.50
C THR A 314 -8.08 -31.03 15.16
N GLY A 315 -9.09 -30.77 14.35
CA GLY A 315 -10.45 -30.45 14.76
C GLY A 315 -11.31 -31.70 15.00
N SER A 316 -12.55 -31.47 15.44
CA SER A 316 -13.55 -32.50 15.73
C SER A 316 -14.78 -32.38 14.86
N LYS A 317 -14.88 -31.34 14.06
CA LYS A 317 -16.07 -31.00 13.27
C LYS A 317 -15.73 -30.74 11.81
N SER A 318 -16.79 -30.73 11.01
CA SER A 318 -16.80 -30.19 9.65
C SER A 318 -18.12 -29.46 9.41
N ALA A 319 -18.26 -28.73 8.33
CA ALA A 319 -19.52 -28.12 7.93
C ALA A 319 -20.30 -29.07 7.01
N LEU A 320 -21.53 -29.37 7.35
CA LEU A 320 -22.48 -30.12 6.52
C LEU A 320 -23.50 -29.17 5.89
N LEU A 321 -23.48 -29.11 4.57
CA LEU A 321 -24.44 -28.37 3.74
C LEU A 321 -25.43 -29.37 3.14
N LYS A 322 -26.73 -29.13 3.36
CA LYS A 322 -27.83 -30.03 2.95
C LYS A 322 -28.83 -29.28 2.08
N THR A 323 -29.07 -29.74 0.88
CA THR A 323 -30.20 -29.22 0.11
C THR A 323 -31.47 -29.86 0.65
N GLN A 324 -32.48 -29.04 0.95
CA GLN A 324 -33.78 -29.46 1.49
C GLN A 324 -34.93 -28.85 0.70
N SER A 325 -36.11 -29.31 0.93
CA SER A 325 -37.32 -28.72 0.35
C SER A 325 -38.34 -28.43 1.43
N ALA A 326 -38.91 -27.23 1.40
CA ALA A 326 -40.03 -26.84 2.26
C ALA A 326 -41.05 -26.08 1.40
N PHE A 327 -42.33 -26.39 1.59
CA PHE A 327 -43.44 -25.79 0.85
C PHE A 327 -43.30 -25.85 -0.69
N GLY A 328 -42.63 -26.90 -1.21
CA GLY A 328 -42.37 -27.06 -2.64
C GLY A 328 -41.22 -26.21 -3.20
N VAL A 329 -40.49 -25.50 -2.35
CA VAL A 329 -39.36 -24.69 -2.70
C VAL A 329 -38.06 -25.38 -2.27
N ILE A 330 -37.03 -25.35 -3.10
CA ILE A 330 -35.69 -25.84 -2.77
C ILE A 330 -34.95 -24.79 -1.98
N ALA A 331 -34.36 -25.21 -0.89
CA ALA A 331 -33.38 -24.43 -0.10
C ALA A 331 -32.03 -25.17 -0.14
N ALA A 332 -31.08 -24.66 -0.88
CA ALA A 332 -29.73 -25.23 -0.99
C ALA A 332 -28.96 -25.01 0.29
N GLY A 333 -28.26 -26.04 0.77
CA GLY A 333 -27.22 -25.89 1.79
C GLY A 333 -26.11 -25.08 1.27
N ASN A 334 -25.75 -24.00 1.96
CA ASN A 334 -24.71 -23.07 1.56
C ASN A 334 -23.91 -22.55 2.75
N LEU A 335 -22.69 -22.13 2.45
CA LEU A 335 -21.76 -21.50 3.37
C LEU A 335 -21.00 -20.42 2.56
N PHE A 336 -20.91 -19.22 3.07
CA PHE A 336 -20.27 -18.13 2.34
C PHE A 336 -19.62 -17.11 3.26
N ILE A 337 -18.60 -16.42 2.80
CA ILE A 337 -18.07 -15.24 3.49
C ILE A 337 -19.09 -14.11 3.33
N GLY A 338 -19.66 -13.65 4.44
CA GLY A 338 -20.68 -12.62 4.42
C GLY A 338 -21.77 -12.80 5.47
N ALA A 339 -22.95 -12.28 5.20
CA ALA A 339 -24.10 -12.33 6.09
C ALA A 339 -25.41 -12.55 5.33
N PHE A 340 -26.35 -13.25 5.94
CA PHE A 340 -27.73 -13.28 5.46
C PHE A 340 -28.38 -11.91 5.72
N GLY A 341 -28.91 -11.26 4.69
CA GLY A 341 -29.38 -9.86 4.79
C GLY A 341 -30.76 -9.72 5.39
N GLY A 342 -31.68 -10.64 5.04
CA GLY A 342 -33.07 -10.60 5.51
C GLY A 342 -34.01 -11.43 4.63
N VAL A 343 -35.24 -11.61 5.10
CA VAL A 343 -36.32 -12.36 4.42
C VAL A 343 -37.34 -11.36 3.90
N HIS A 344 -37.63 -11.36 2.59
CA HIS A 344 -38.70 -10.56 2.01
C HIS A 344 -40.05 -11.30 2.08
N ASN A 345 -40.00 -12.65 1.87
CA ASN A 345 -41.12 -13.56 2.01
C ASN A 345 -40.58 -14.99 2.18
N ILE A 346 -41.45 -16.00 2.24
CA ILE A 346 -41.06 -17.39 2.50
C ILE A 346 -40.01 -17.93 1.53
N THR A 347 -39.93 -17.39 0.31
CA THR A 347 -39.07 -17.88 -0.76
C THR A 347 -37.98 -16.89 -1.20
N LYS A 348 -37.99 -15.68 -0.67
CA LYS A 348 -37.14 -14.59 -1.15
C LYS A 348 -36.45 -13.85 -0.01
N GLY A 349 -35.20 -13.46 -0.24
CA GLY A 349 -34.42 -12.74 0.74
C GLY A 349 -33.15 -12.13 0.14
N ASP A 350 -32.43 -11.41 0.97
CA ASP A 350 -31.16 -10.79 0.64
C ASP A 350 -29.97 -11.56 1.22
N VAL A 351 -28.86 -11.57 0.53
CA VAL A 351 -27.57 -12.06 1.01
C VAL A 351 -26.49 -10.99 0.75
N TYR A 352 -25.67 -10.71 1.74
CA TYR A 352 -24.53 -9.82 1.65
C TYR A 352 -23.26 -10.65 1.51
N MET A 353 -22.68 -10.66 0.31
CA MET A 353 -21.55 -11.50 -0.07
C MET A 353 -20.24 -10.73 0.03
N GLY A 354 -19.24 -11.38 0.61
CA GLY A 354 -17.90 -10.82 0.79
C GLY A 354 -17.71 -10.08 2.11
N ARG A 355 -16.47 -10.01 2.53
CA ARG A 355 -16.02 -9.20 3.67
C ARG A 355 -14.69 -8.56 3.40
N PRO A 356 -14.36 -7.43 4.06
CA PRO A 356 -13.02 -6.89 4.07
C PRO A 356 -12.01 -7.96 4.51
N PHE A 357 -10.91 -8.09 3.78
CA PHE A 357 -9.84 -9.02 4.09
C PHE A 357 -8.49 -8.39 3.78
N THR A 358 -7.60 -8.39 4.76
CA THR A 358 -6.26 -7.82 4.60
C THR A 358 -5.30 -8.89 4.11
N PHE A 359 -5.07 -8.92 2.82
CA PHE A 359 -4.06 -9.80 2.23
C PHE A 359 -2.65 -9.29 2.56
N ASN A 360 -1.77 -10.16 2.97
CA ASN A 360 -0.35 -9.88 3.16
C ASN A 360 0.56 -10.61 2.16
N ALA A 361 0.02 -11.55 1.40
CA ALA A 361 0.66 -12.24 0.30
C ALA A 361 -0.38 -12.68 -0.72
N ARG A 362 0.04 -13.01 -1.95
CA ARG A 362 -0.80 -13.40 -3.08
C ARG A 362 -0.99 -14.91 -3.08
N PRO A 363 -2.16 -15.45 -2.68
CA PRO A 363 -2.38 -16.89 -2.71
C PRO A 363 -2.45 -17.42 -4.14
N LYS A 364 -1.78 -18.55 -4.38
CA LYS A 364 -1.76 -19.24 -5.69
C LYS A 364 -3.00 -20.10 -5.91
N ALA A 365 -3.54 -20.63 -4.81
CA ALA A 365 -4.73 -21.47 -4.82
C ALA A 365 -5.50 -21.37 -3.50
N ILE A 366 -6.75 -21.85 -3.50
CA ILE A 366 -7.50 -22.18 -2.31
C ILE A 366 -7.73 -23.69 -2.30
N THR A 367 -7.60 -24.31 -1.14
CA THR A 367 -7.87 -25.76 -0.96
C THR A 367 -8.94 -25.95 0.09
N PHE A 368 -9.65 -27.07 0.01
CA PHE A 368 -10.55 -27.54 1.02
C PHE A 368 -10.69 -29.05 0.93
N TRP A 369 -11.09 -29.66 2.03
CA TRP A 369 -11.48 -31.07 2.03
C TRP A 369 -12.96 -31.22 1.77
N TYR A 370 -13.31 -32.17 0.93
CA TYR A 370 -14.66 -32.42 0.44
C TYR A 370 -15.01 -33.90 0.49
N LYS A 371 -16.22 -34.20 0.90
CA LYS A 371 -16.99 -35.41 0.57
C LYS A 371 -18.46 -35.04 0.42
N GLY A 372 -19.25 -35.86 -0.28
CA GLY A 372 -20.65 -35.55 -0.45
C GLY A 372 -21.39 -36.43 -1.44
N THR A 373 -22.70 -36.27 -1.44
CA THR A 373 -23.63 -36.87 -2.40
C THR A 373 -24.13 -35.77 -3.33
N VAL A 374 -24.11 -36.01 -4.62
CA VAL A 374 -24.69 -35.12 -5.63
C VAL A 374 -25.93 -35.80 -6.18
N GLY A 375 -27.09 -35.20 -5.98
CA GLY A 375 -28.36 -35.68 -6.51
C GLY A 375 -28.43 -35.59 -8.02
N SER A 376 -29.24 -36.43 -8.64
CA SER A 376 -29.35 -36.47 -10.12
C SER A 376 -29.68 -35.10 -10.70
N GLY A 377 -28.90 -34.65 -11.68
CA GLY A 377 -29.06 -33.38 -12.39
C GLY A 377 -28.55 -32.15 -11.61
N ASP A 378 -27.99 -32.34 -10.43
CA ASP A 378 -27.43 -31.26 -9.61
C ASP A 378 -25.91 -31.24 -9.66
N LYS A 379 -25.29 -30.23 -9.02
CA LYS A 379 -23.84 -30.09 -8.84
C LYS A 379 -23.53 -29.44 -7.50
N ALA A 380 -22.48 -29.89 -6.84
CA ALA A 380 -21.85 -29.15 -5.78
C ALA A 380 -20.97 -28.02 -6.38
N ARG A 381 -20.90 -26.86 -5.74
CA ARG A 381 -20.07 -25.74 -6.18
C ARG A 381 -19.24 -25.19 -5.03
N PHE A 382 -18.01 -24.82 -5.34
CA PHE A 382 -17.16 -24.00 -4.48
C PHE A 382 -16.47 -22.96 -5.35
N PHE A 383 -16.51 -21.69 -4.93
CA PHE A 383 -15.77 -20.65 -5.62
C PHE A 383 -15.15 -19.66 -4.65
N VAL A 384 -14.11 -19.01 -5.12
CA VAL A 384 -13.45 -17.87 -4.48
C VAL A 384 -13.37 -16.72 -5.47
N CYS A 385 -13.61 -15.51 -5.01
CA CYS A 385 -13.22 -14.32 -5.73
C CYS A 385 -12.76 -13.22 -4.76
N MET A 386 -11.88 -12.36 -5.26
CA MET A 386 -11.31 -11.24 -4.50
C MET A 386 -11.16 -10.03 -5.41
N GLY A 387 -11.33 -8.85 -4.85
CA GLY A 387 -11.31 -7.62 -5.64
C GLY A 387 -11.11 -6.36 -4.82
N LYS A 388 -11.12 -5.24 -5.50
CA LYS A 388 -11.08 -3.90 -4.92
C LYS A 388 -12.49 -3.35 -4.87
N TRP A 389 -13.22 -3.66 -3.79
CA TRP A 389 -14.63 -3.30 -3.68
C TRP A 389 -14.85 -2.22 -2.63
N SER A 390 -15.88 -1.41 -2.84
CA SER A 390 -16.30 -0.35 -1.91
C SER A 390 -17.16 -0.87 -0.76
N SER A 391 -17.83 -2.04 -0.96
CA SER A 391 -18.70 -2.70 0.01
C SER A 391 -18.85 -4.18 -0.33
N TYR A 392 -19.64 -4.92 0.49
CA TYR A 392 -20.12 -6.25 0.12
C TYR A 392 -21.03 -6.18 -1.12
N HIS A 393 -21.12 -7.29 -1.86
CA HIS A 393 -22.07 -7.44 -2.95
C HIS A 393 -23.41 -7.95 -2.41
N LYS A 394 -24.50 -7.24 -2.73
CA LYS A 394 -25.86 -7.62 -2.32
C LYS A 394 -26.52 -8.47 -3.40
N ILE A 395 -26.88 -9.70 -3.05
CA ILE A 395 -27.76 -10.55 -3.86
C ILE A 395 -29.19 -10.42 -3.33
N ASP A 396 -30.11 -10.00 -4.18
CA ASP A 396 -31.55 -10.00 -3.93
C ASP A 396 -32.20 -11.12 -4.75
N THR A 397 -32.72 -12.15 -4.10
CA THR A 397 -33.34 -13.27 -4.81
C THR A 397 -34.66 -12.93 -5.53
N ASN A 398 -35.17 -11.70 -5.39
CA ASN A 398 -36.24 -11.16 -6.26
C ASN A 398 -35.70 -10.59 -7.58
N ASP A 399 -34.42 -10.24 -7.62
CA ASP A 399 -33.79 -9.58 -8.77
C ASP A 399 -32.58 -10.38 -9.24
N GLN A 400 -32.76 -11.18 -10.27
CA GLN A 400 -31.70 -11.99 -10.85
C GLN A 400 -30.56 -11.17 -11.47
N SER A 401 -30.74 -9.86 -11.71
CA SER A 401 -29.66 -9.00 -12.15
C SER A 401 -28.56 -8.79 -11.11
N THR A 402 -28.88 -9.07 -9.83
CA THR A 402 -27.92 -9.05 -8.73
C THR A 402 -27.11 -10.35 -8.60
N PHE A 403 -27.49 -11.41 -9.31
CA PHE A 403 -26.74 -12.65 -9.31
C PHE A 403 -25.44 -12.48 -10.10
N PHE A 404 -24.40 -13.16 -9.66
CA PHE A 404 -23.12 -13.03 -10.34
C PHE A 404 -22.44 -14.39 -10.54
N ASP A 405 -21.51 -14.40 -11.47
CA ASP A 405 -20.58 -15.49 -11.69
C ASP A 405 -19.15 -15.01 -11.39
N PRO A 406 -18.33 -15.77 -10.62
CA PRO A 406 -16.97 -15.36 -10.27
C PRO A 406 -16.05 -15.16 -11.48
N SER A 407 -16.44 -15.62 -12.67
CA SER A 407 -15.72 -15.37 -13.92
C SER A 407 -15.97 -13.98 -14.51
N GLN A 408 -16.91 -13.19 -14.01
CA GLN A 408 -17.14 -11.80 -14.41
C GLN A 408 -15.90 -10.94 -14.10
N GLU A 409 -15.72 -9.84 -14.84
CA GLU A 409 -14.58 -8.93 -14.65
C GLU A 409 -14.80 -7.98 -13.46
N SER A 410 -16.06 -7.63 -13.18
CA SER A 410 -16.40 -6.68 -12.12
C SER A 410 -17.77 -6.95 -11.53
N LEU A 411 -17.98 -6.46 -10.30
CA LEU A 411 -19.26 -6.26 -9.64
C LEU A 411 -19.62 -4.76 -9.65
N PRO A 412 -20.84 -4.36 -9.33
CA PRO A 412 -21.19 -2.95 -9.13
C PRO A 412 -20.26 -2.24 -8.12
N GLU A 413 -19.77 -2.96 -7.13
CA GLU A 413 -18.92 -2.45 -6.06
C GLU A 413 -17.45 -2.28 -6.47
N GLY A 414 -17.02 -2.89 -7.59
CA GLY A 414 -15.67 -2.76 -8.11
C GLY A 414 -15.14 -3.99 -8.86
N PRO A 415 -13.89 -3.94 -9.34
CA PRO A 415 -13.29 -4.99 -10.15
C PRO A 415 -12.99 -6.27 -9.35
N ILE A 416 -13.04 -7.42 -10.04
CA ILE A 416 -12.59 -8.72 -9.54
C ILE A 416 -11.15 -8.95 -10.03
N TYR A 417 -10.21 -9.00 -9.11
CA TYR A 417 -8.79 -9.18 -9.39
C TYR A 417 -8.34 -10.64 -9.46
N GLY A 418 -8.98 -11.51 -8.67
CA GLY A 418 -8.67 -12.92 -8.67
C GLY A 418 -9.91 -13.79 -8.44
N HIS A 419 -9.96 -14.95 -9.08
CA HIS A 419 -11.07 -15.89 -8.93
C HIS A 419 -10.63 -17.33 -9.15
N GLY A 420 -11.39 -18.25 -8.56
CA GLY A 420 -11.32 -19.68 -8.79
C GLY A 420 -12.70 -20.31 -8.62
N ASP A 421 -13.04 -21.32 -9.41
CA ASP A 421 -14.33 -21.99 -9.40
C ASP A 421 -14.16 -23.50 -9.55
N TRP A 422 -14.94 -24.25 -8.80
CA TRP A 422 -15.02 -25.71 -8.86
C TRP A 422 -16.47 -26.15 -8.84
N LEU A 423 -16.83 -26.94 -9.83
CA LEU A 423 -18.13 -27.59 -10.00
C LEU A 423 -17.93 -29.10 -10.04
N ASN A 424 -18.79 -29.83 -9.31
CA ASN A 424 -18.72 -31.27 -9.26
C ASN A 424 -20.12 -31.90 -9.33
N ASP A 425 -20.33 -32.77 -10.28
CA ASP A 425 -21.59 -33.52 -10.51
C ASP A 425 -21.51 -34.99 -10.06
N THR A 426 -20.43 -35.39 -9.41
CA THR A 426 -20.16 -36.76 -9.00
C THR A 426 -20.11 -36.86 -7.48
N SER A 427 -20.82 -37.87 -6.93
CA SER A 427 -20.74 -38.16 -5.48
C SER A 427 -19.36 -38.66 -5.09
N GLN A 428 -18.90 -38.24 -3.91
CA GLN A 428 -17.60 -38.57 -3.32
C GLN A 428 -17.79 -39.05 -1.89
N SER A 429 -17.65 -40.35 -1.67
CA SER A 429 -17.88 -40.97 -0.35
C SER A 429 -16.81 -40.69 0.67
N ASP A 430 -15.58 -40.64 0.20
CA ASP A 430 -14.40 -40.44 1.04
C ASP A 430 -13.92 -39.01 0.97
N TRP A 431 -13.29 -38.52 2.06
CA TRP A 431 -12.69 -37.22 2.09
C TRP A 431 -11.58 -37.06 1.04
N LYS A 432 -11.68 -36.01 0.24
CA LYS A 432 -10.72 -35.69 -0.80
C LYS A 432 -10.32 -34.21 -0.70
N LYS A 433 -9.00 -33.93 -0.72
CA LYS A 433 -8.51 -32.57 -0.82
C LYS A 433 -8.69 -32.05 -2.25
N ILE A 434 -9.42 -30.95 -2.38
CA ILE A 434 -9.63 -30.24 -3.63
C ILE A 434 -8.70 -29.05 -3.66
N VAL A 435 -8.10 -28.77 -4.81
CA VAL A 435 -7.22 -27.60 -5.06
C VAL A 435 -7.81 -26.80 -6.18
N ILE A 436 -8.10 -25.53 -5.92
CA ILE A 436 -8.62 -24.58 -6.91
C ILE A 436 -7.56 -23.50 -7.16
N PRO A 437 -6.88 -23.49 -8.31
CA PRO A 437 -5.98 -22.40 -8.66
C PRO A 437 -6.72 -21.07 -8.75
N ILE A 438 -6.13 -20.02 -8.22
CA ILE A 438 -6.66 -18.67 -8.35
C ILE A 438 -6.11 -18.03 -9.61
N LYS A 439 -7.00 -17.62 -10.51
CA LYS A 439 -6.67 -16.92 -11.76
C LYS A 439 -6.75 -15.41 -11.49
N TYR A 440 -5.62 -14.73 -11.64
CA TYR A 440 -5.54 -13.29 -11.46
C TYR A 440 -5.68 -12.55 -12.78
N ARG A 441 -6.32 -11.37 -12.71
CA ARG A 441 -6.51 -10.41 -13.82
C ARG A 441 -5.77 -9.10 -13.56
N SER A 442 -5.28 -8.88 -12.33
CA SER A 442 -4.59 -7.68 -11.92
C SER A 442 -3.47 -8.02 -10.93
N ASP A 443 -2.44 -7.19 -10.92
CA ASP A 443 -1.38 -7.23 -9.93
C ASP A 443 -1.71 -6.37 -8.70
N GLU A 444 -2.81 -5.63 -8.72
CA GLU A 444 -3.24 -4.83 -7.59
C GLU A 444 -3.72 -5.71 -6.42
N LYS A 445 -3.47 -5.22 -5.20
CA LYS A 445 -3.86 -5.88 -3.97
C LYS A 445 -5.36 -5.71 -3.70
N PRO A 446 -6.13 -6.80 -3.57
CA PRO A 446 -7.54 -6.74 -3.22
C PRO A 446 -7.74 -6.32 -1.76
N ASN A 447 -8.94 -5.84 -1.43
CA ASN A 447 -9.36 -5.48 -0.08
C ASN A 447 -10.58 -6.25 0.40
N TYR A 448 -11.22 -7.02 -0.48
CA TYR A 448 -12.37 -7.87 -0.17
C TYR A 448 -12.15 -9.29 -0.66
N LEU A 449 -12.73 -10.23 0.11
CA LEU A 449 -12.73 -11.65 -0.18
C LEU A 449 -14.15 -12.20 -0.13
N MET A 450 -14.48 -13.05 -1.08
CA MET A 450 -15.70 -13.83 -1.16
C MET A 450 -15.34 -15.29 -1.40
N VAL A 451 -15.85 -16.17 -0.57
CA VAL A 451 -15.81 -17.62 -0.79
C VAL A 451 -17.22 -18.12 -0.62
N THR A 452 -17.64 -19.04 -1.48
CA THR A 452 -18.96 -19.66 -1.40
C THR A 452 -18.85 -21.15 -1.68
N ALA A 453 -19.53 -21.93 -0.84
CA ALA A 453 -19.75 -23.34 -1.05
C ALA A 453 -21.26 -23.62 -1.06
N SER A 454 -21.72 -24.47 -1.95
CA SER A 454 -23.12 -24.86 -2.07
C SER A 454 -23.26 -26.32 -2.44
N ALA A 455 -24.18 -27.01 -1.74
CA ALA A 455 -24.54 -28.39 -2.07
C ALA A 455 -25.33 -28.49 -3.39
N SER A 456 -25.98 -27.39 -3.80
CA SER A 456 -26.68 -27.26 -5.09
C SER A 456 -26.32 -25.96 -5.76
N TYR A 457 -25.68 -25.99 -6.94
CA TYR A 457 -25.04 -24.85 -7.62
C TYR A 457 -26.02 -23.75 -8.10
N ARG A 458 -27.31 -24.07 -8.20
CA ARG A 458 -28.39 -23.12 -8.55
C ARG A 458 -29.30 -22.78 -7.38
N GLY A 459 -28.74 -22.81 -6.17
CA GLY A 459 -29.49 -22.54 -4.94
C GLY A 459 -30.12 -21.14 -4.88
N ASP A 460 -29.47 -20.14 -5.46
CA ASP A 460 -29.97 -18.77 -5.65
C ASP A 460 -31.21 -18.69 -6.56
N TYR A 461 -31.34 -19.61 -7.50
CA TYR A 461 -32.53 -19.79 -8.35
C TYR A 461 -33.62 -20.66 -7.67
N MET A 462 -33.43 -21.11 -6.42
CA MET A 462 -34.29 -22.10 -5.73
C MET A 462 -34.37 -23.43 -6.48
N GLU A 463 -33.32 -23.80 -7.17
CA GLU A 463 -33.18 -25.04 -7.92
C GLU A 463 -32.10 -25.92 -7.26
N GLY A 464 -32.30 -27.26 -7.32
CA GLY A 464 -31.36 -28.24 -6.78
C GLY A 464 -32.03 -29.56 -6.49
N ASN A 465 -31.28 -30.49 -5.92
CA ASN A 465 -31.76 -31.81 -5.59
C ASN A 465 -31.69 -32.06 -4.05
N LYS A 466 -32.80 -32.42 -3.44
CA LYS A 466 -32.88 -32.66 -1.99
C LYS A 466 -31.97 -33.80 -1.48
N GLU A 467 -31.41 -34.62 -2.36
CA GLU A 467 -30.44 -35.65 -2.01
C GLU A 467 -29.03 -35.11 -1.91
N SER A 468 -28.79 -33.89 -2.43
CA SER A 468 -27.44 -33.28 -2.44
C SER A 468 -26.97 -32.91 -1.02
N ARG A 469 -25.75 -33.34 -0.70
CA ARG A 469 -25.06 -33.13 0.57
C ARG A 469 -23.61 -32.80 0.28
N MET A 470 -23.06 -31.82 0.99
CA MET A 470 -21.66 -31.42 0.87
C MET A 470 -21.06 -31.25 2.27
N TYR A 471 -20.02 -32.03 2.55
CA TYR A 471 -19.19 -31.83 3.75
C TYR A 471 -17.95 -31.07 3.34
N ILE A 472 -17.58 -30.07 4.12
CA ILE A 472 -16.40 -29.24 3.93
C ILE A 472 -15.62 -29.15 5.22
N ASP A 473 -14.29 -29.23 5.10
CA ASP A 473 -13.35 -29.07 6.21
C ASP A 473 -12.06 -28.43 5.74
N ASP A 474 -11.36 -27.76 6.65
CA ASP A 474 -10.03 -27.19 6.49
C ASP A 474 -9.83 -26.43 5.15
N ILE A 475 -10.50 -25.29 5.03
CA ILE A 475 -10.28 -24.35 3.90
C ILE A 475 -8.99 -23.60 4.13
N GLU A 476 -8.06 -23.63 3.16
CA GLU A 476 -6.74 -23.02 3.29
C GLU A 476 -6.33 -22.28 2.01
N PHE A 477 -5.73 -21.11 2.14
CA PHE A 477 -4.98 -20.53 1.06
C PHE A 477 -3.61 -21.21 0.91
N VAL A 478 -3.16 -21.39 -0.33
CA VAL A 478 -1.81 -21.84 -0.70
C VAL A 478 -1.07 -20.65 -1.27
N TYR A 479 0.02 -20.29 -0.63
CA TYR A 479 0.88 -19.18 -1.01
C TYR A 479 2.12 -19.61 -1.79
#